data_c2357a2db08120a41b3fdd4996050cc0
#
_entry.id   c2357a2db08120a41b3fdd4996050cc0
#
_cell.length_a   1.000
_cell.length_b   1.000
_cell.length_c   1.000
_cell.angle_alpha   90.00
_cell.angle_beta   90.00
_cell.angle_gamma   90.00
#
_symmetry.space_group_name_H-M   'P 1'
#
loop_
_entity.id
_entity.type
_entity.pdbx_description
1 polymer ?
#
loop_
_entity_poly.entity_id
_entity_poly.type
_entity_poly.pdbx_seq_one_letter_code
_entity_poly.pdbx_strand_id
1 'polypeptide(L)'
;FKNGTIVEDLRPNIYDPVEGTTIADAEVERLQRKTKLVDVKWELDDGSELIISTTRPELICACGVVVVHPEDDRYQHLVGQKIKLPLPVSQREQYVEIKTHPSVKSEFGSGVLMVCSFGDQNDVAVFRELGLTPFQAINLEGCMTELAGQWSGLPVIDARKAIIEHLEANGQLDKIEEREQEVPVSERGKNPVEIILLKEWYVRQTHIQDRMKELIEEITFHPVRNRQFLLDWMDNISIDWPISRRRWYHTEIPIWYSADEHHVIVPPSGTYVQPWREQPPAGSRVLNRESRQDVGSYEDMIDSLGEISGEEKVFDTWMDSSNSNLFVSGYLNHPEVFEKSFPTALRPQGKEIVRTWLYYTLLKSALLLDKPGFQHVWIDGLGMDPWGRKMSKSLGNGIDADSVLECGAGGRTGSWKVKGPEKTVNLKANKIGSECFRLWKACDAQVGDDFQINPEEIEQRYFGVLTKLFNVSRFASQFDVPSDLDNLPSNLNIEDEWILHEFNTVMQEVKTAWENLDIYTATQ
;
A
#
# COMPACT_ATOMS: atom_id res chain seq x y z
N PHE A 1 16.72 -6.79 -14.75
CA PHE A 1 16.99 -8.21 -14.55
C PHE A 1 18.49 -8.51 -14.54
N LYS A 2 19.27 -8.04 -15.56
CA LYS A 2 20.72 -8.34 -15.72
C LYS A 2 21.56 -8.07 -14.46
N ASN A 3 21.33 -6.98 -13.75
CA ASN A 3 22.06 -6.60 -12.54
C ASN A 3 21.51 -7.23 -11.23
N GLY A 4 20.48 -8.07 -11.33
CA GLY A 4 19.87 -8.72 -10.18
C GLY A 4 18.93 -7.86 -9.33
N THR A 5 18.60 -6.65 -9.75
CA THR A 5 17.61 -5.79 -9.09
C THR A 5 16.21 -6.37 -9.20
N ILE A 6 15.88 -6.96 -10.36
CA ILE A 6 14.63 -7.68 -10.60
C ILE A 6 14.94 -9.17 -10.66
N VAL A 7 14.21 -9.97 -9.89
CA VAL A 7 14.37 -11.42 -9.81
C VAL A 7 13.02 -12.11 -9.88
N GLU A 8 13.01 -13.32 -10.44
CA GLU A 8 11.90 -14.25 -10.31
C GLU A 8 12.27 -15.32 -9.31
N ASP A 9 11.39 -15.60 -8.35
CA ASP A 9 11.70 -16.54 -7.27
C ASP A 9 10.42 -17.18 -6.71
N LEU A 10 10.58 -18.38 -6.15
CA LEU A 10 9.52 -19.10 -5.47
C LEU A 10 9.54 -18.73 -3.99
N ARG A 11 8.59 -17.91 -3.57
CA ARG A 11 8.51 -17.40 -2.18
C ARG A 11 7.09 -17.45 -1.63
N PRO A 12 6.94 -17.44 -0.30
CA PRO A 12 5.65 -17.15 0.34
C PRO A 12 5.19 -15.75 -0.04
N ASN A 13 3.97 -15.65 -0.57
CA ASN A 13 3.35 -14.38 -1.00
C ASN A 13 2.00 -14.20 -0.33
N ILE A 14 1.66 -12.96 -0.04
CA ILE A 14 0.29 -12.60 0.32
C ILE A 14 -0.57 -12.73 -0.93
N TYR A 15 -1.66 -13.45 -0.83
CA TYR A 15 -2.52 -13.81 -1.94
C TYR A 15 -3.99 -13.64 -1.59
N ASP A 16 -4.77 -13.07 -2.49
CA ASP A 16 -6.23 -13.02 -2.39
C ASP A 16 -6.83 -14.14 -3.23
N PRO A 17 -7.35 -15.22 -2.61
CA PRO A 17 -7.91 -16.35 -3.34
C PRO A 17 -9.18 -16.02 -4.13
N VAL A 18 -9.92 -14.97 -3.72
CA VAL A 18 -11.16 -14.55 -4.39
C VAL A 18 -10.84 -13.74 -5.65
N GLU A 19 -9.85 -12.85 -5.58
CA GLU A 19 -9.36 -12.11 -6.75
C GLU A 19 -8.37 -12.93 -7.59
N GLY A 20 -7.85 -14.03 -7.07
CA GLY A 20 -6.92 -14.91 -7.77
C GLY A 20 -5.53 -14.29 -8.05
N THR A 21 -5.05 -13.39 -7.19
CA THR A 21 -3.80 -12.64 -7.44
C THR A 21 -2.96 -12.41 -6.19
N THR A 22 -1.66 -12.27 -6.40
CA THR A 22 -0.70 -11.82 -5.39
C THR A 22 -0.94 -10.35 -5.05
N ILE A 23 -0.72 -9.98 -3.80
CA ILE A 23 -0.91 -8.64 -3.24
C ILE A 23 0.40 -8.18 -2.61
N ALA A 24 0.78 -6.92 -2.82
CA ALA A 24 1.91 -6.32 -2.13
C ALA A 24 1.55 -5.97 -0.67
N ASP A 25 2.54 -5.95 0.19
CA ASP A 25 2.36 -5.64 1.62
C ASP A 25 1.66 -4.27 1.84
N ALA A 26 1.99 -3.30 0.98
CA ALA A 26 1.37 -1.98 1.00
C ALA A 26 -0.13 -1.96 0.64
N GLU A 27 -0.65 -3.02 0.01
CA GLU A 27 -2.06 -3.19 -0.40
C GLU A 27 -2.86 -4.02 0.63
N VAL A 28 -2.26 -4.36 1.79
CA VAL A 28 -2.93 -5.07 2.87
C VAL A 28 -3.51 -4.08 3.88
N GLU A 29 -4.79 -4.22 4.15
CA GLU A 29 -5.48 -3.53 5.26
C GLU A 29 -5.80 -4.50 6.40
N ARG A 30 -6.05 -3.96 7.58
CA ARG A 30 -6.49 -4.73 8.75
C ARG A 30 -7.89 -4.31 9.15
N LEU A 31 -8.82 -5.26 9.15
CA LEU A 31 -10.21 -5.01 9.53
C LEU A 31 -10.56 -5.78 10.81
N GLN A 32 -11.24 -5.12 11.72
CA GLN A 32 -11.82 -5.77 12.90
C GLN A 32 -12.92 -6.73 12.46
N ARG A 33 -12.77 -8.00 12.79
CA ARG A 33 -13.75 -9.06 12.51
C ARG A 33 -13.98 -9.95 13.73
N LYS A 34 -15.19 -10.42 13.89
CA LYS A 34 -15.50 -11.45 14.88
C LYS A 34 -14.89 -12.77 14.45
N THR A 35 -14.06 -13.34 15.32
CA THR A 35 -13.41 -14.64 15.15
C THR A 35 -13.66 -15.51 16.37
N LYS A 36 -13.34 -16.80 16.25
CA LYS A 36 -13.38 -17.73 17.37
C LYS A 36 -11.95 -18.11 17.76
N LEU A 37 -11.60 -17.93 19.02
CA LEU A 37 -10.41 -18.54 19.60
C LEU A 37 -10.81 -19.92 20.10
N VAL A 38 -10.10 -20.93 19.63
CA VAL A 38 -10.40 -22.34 19.91
C VAL A 38 -9.24 -22.92 20.70
N ASP A 39 -9.52 -23.43 21.90
CA ASP A 39 -8.57 -24.13 22.75
C ASP A 39 -8.66 -25.61 22.44
N VAL A 40 -7.56 -26.17 21.91
CA VAL A 40 -7.48 -27.56 21.43
C VAL A 40 -6.52 -28.35 22.31
N LYS A 41 -6.95 -29.54 22.74
CA LYS A 41 -6.13 -30.50 23.48
C LYS A 41 -5.24 -31.29 22.55
N TRP A 42 -3.95 -31.24 22.79
CA TRP A 42 -2.93 -31.98 22.04
C TRP A 42 -2.29 -33.02 22.96
N GLU A 43 -2.04 -34.20 22.46
CA GLU A 43 -1.49 -35.33 23.22
C GLU A 43 0.05 -35.37 23.15
N LEU A 44 0.73 -35.39 24.28
CA LEU A 44 2.17 -35.64 24.38
C LEU A 44 2.48 -37.14 24.33
N ASP A 45 3.75 -37.52 24.11
CA ASP A 45 4.18 -38.92 24.04
C ASP A 45 3.93 -39.70 25.33
N ASP A 46 3.85 -39.04 26.48
CA ASP A 46 3.56 -39.65 27.79
C ASP A 46 2.05 -39.77 28.07
N GLY A 47 1.20 -39.36 27.14
CA GLY A 47 -0.26 -39.35 27.24
C GLY A 47 -0.83 -38.16 28.01
N SER A 48 -0.03 -37.22 28.45
CA SER A 48 -0.51 -35.94 29.00
C SER A 48 -1.04 -35.02 27.94
N GLU A 49 -1.90 -34.08 28.33
CA GLU A 49 -2.53 -33.12 27.42
C GLU A 49 -1.90 -31.73 27.56
N LEU A 50 -1.68 -31.04 26.40
CA LEU A 50 -1.29 -29.63 26.31
C LEU A 50 -2.37 -28.87 25.57
N ILE A 51 -2.86 -27.75 26.13
CA ILE A 51 -3.86 -26.89 25.48
C ILE A 51 -3.15 -25.87 24.61
N ILE A 52 -3.56 -25.80 23.34
CA ILE A 52 -3.06 -24.83 22.37
C ILE A 52 -4.23 -24.00 21.83
N SER A 53 -4.14 -22.69 21.97
CA SER A 53 -5.18 -21.76 21.53
C SER A 53 -4.91 -21.30 20.09
N THR A 54 -5.91 -21.38 19.21
CA THR A 54 -5.78 -20.92 17.82
C THR A 54 -7.06 -20.26 17.32
N THR A 55 -6.92 -19.28 16.43
CA THR A 55 -8.03 -18.70 15.65
C THR A 55 -8.15 -19.36 14.28
N ARG A 56 -7.18 -20.24 13.92
CA ARG A 56 -7.09 -20.90 12.63
C ARG A 56 -6.88 -22.43 12.76
N PRO A 57 -7.86 -23.16 13.32
CA PRO A 57 -7.73 -24.60 13.51
C PRO A 57 -7.54 -25.39 12.19
N GLU A 58 -7.95 -24.85 11.04
CA GLU A 58 -7.71 -25.44 9.72
C GLU A 58 -6.22 -25.55 9.36
N LEU A 59 -5.37 -24.74 9.97
CA LEU A 59 -3.92 -24.76 9.74
C LEU A 59 -3.16 -25.77 10.62
N ILE A 60 -3.82 -26.46 11.54
CA ILE A 60 -3.18 -27.50 12.36
C ILE A 60 -2.46 -28.54 11.49
N CYS A 61 -3.00 -28.88 10.32
CA CYS A 61 -2.36 -29.81 9.38
C CYS A 61 -1.00 -29.32 8.86
N ALA A 62 -0.74 -28.02 8.87
CA ALA A 62 0.52 -27.40 8.44
C ALA A 62 1.41 -26.96 9.60
N CYS A 63 1.07 -27.29 10.85
CA CYS A 63 1.90 -26.97 12.01
C CYS A 63 3.25 -27.67 11.93
N GLY A 64 4.35 -26.93 11.91
CA GLY A 64 5.71 -27.47 11.85
C GLY A 64 6.40 -27.59 13.20
N VAL A 65 5.98 -26.78 14.16
CA VAL A 65 6.55 -26.72 15.50
C VAL A 65 5.54 -26.09 16.47
N VAL A 66 5.57 -26.52 17.71
CA VAL A 66 4.90 -25.84 18.82
C VAL A 66 5.96 -25.06 19.59
N VAL A 67 5.68 -23.79 19.90
CA VAL A 67 6.64 -22.96 20.61
C VAL A 67 6.07 -22.37 21.90
N VAL A 68 6.96 -22.20 22.88
CA VAL A 68 6.71 -21.58 24.18
C VAL A 68 7.71 -20.45 24.41
N HIS A 69 7.37 -19.48 25.24
CA HIS A 69 8.31 -18.41 25.55
C HIS A 69 9.50 -18.93 26.36
N PRO A 70 10.75 -18.52 26.06
CA PRO A 70 11.93 -19.02 26.79
C PRO A 70 11.93 -18.71 28.28
N GLU A 71 11.21 -17.71 28.73
CA GLU A 71 11.07 -17.31 30.15
C GLU A 71 9.78 -17.81 30.80
N ASP A 72 9.00 -18.67 30.13
CA ASP A 72 7.76 -19.23 30.70
C ASP A 72 8.00 -20.56 31.41
N ASP A 73 8.18 -20.50 32.73
CA ASP A 73 8.48 -21.66 33.58
C ASP A 73 7.40 -22.75 33.52
N ARG A 74 6.17 -22.41 33.10
CA ARG A 74 5.07 -23.41 33.01
C ARG A 74 5.40 -24.52 32.04
N TYR A 75 6.14 -24.24 30.98
CA TYR A 75 6.32 -25.16 29.85
C TYR A 75 7.79 -25.54 29.58
N GLN A 76 8.76 -25.05 30.36
CA GLN A 76 10.18 -25.36 30.15
C GLN A 76 10.49 -26.87 30.19
N HIS A 77 9.76 -27.62 31.00
CA HIS A 77 9.92 -29.08 31.13
C HIS A 77 9.43 -29.85 29.88
N LEU A 78 8.67 -29.20 28.97
CA LEU A 78 8.16 -29.80 27.73
C LEU A 78 9.09 -29.55 26.53
N VAL A 79 10.06 -28.65 26.63
CA VAL A 79 10.97 -28.31 25.54
C VAL A 79 11.79 -29.51 25.09
N GLY A 80 11.80 -29.78 23.79
CA GLY A 80 12.44 -30.96 23.18
C GLY A 80 11.56 -32.19 23.11
N GLN A 81 10.37 -32.20 23.73
CA GLN A 81 9.42 -33.30 23.60
C GLN A 81 8.67 -33.22 22.27
N LYS A 82 8.11 -34.36 21.86
CA LYS A 82 7.21 -34.45 20.70
C LYS A 82 5.76 -34.38 21.15
N ILE A 83 4.95 -33.69 20.33
CA ILE A 83 3.52 -33.54 20.54
C ILE A 83 2.76 -33.96 19.28
N LYS A 84 1.68 -34.68 19.44
CA LYS A 84 0.87 -35.20 18.34
C LYS A 84 -0.12 -34.17 17.83
N LEU A 85 -0.20 -34.02 16.50
CA LEU A 85 -1.24 -33.22 15.89
C LEU A 85 -2.62 -33.83 16.18
N PRO A 86 -3.61 -33.02 16.64
CA PRO A 86 -4.93 -33.54 17.00
C PRO A 86 -5.80 -33.94 15.80
N LEU A 87 -5.38 -33.55 14.60
CA LEU A 87 -6.06 -33.90 13.34
C LEU A 87 -5.27 -34.97 12.57
N PRO A 88 -5.96 -35.88 11.87
CA PRO A 88 -5.29 -36.76 10.93
C PRO A 88 -4.72 -35.93 9.76
N VAL A 89 -3.43 -36.10 9.50
CA VAL A 89 -2.72 -35.44 8.42
C VAL A 89 -2.26 -36.45 7.38
N SER A 90 -2.16 -36.03 6.12
CA SER A 90 -1.57 -36.83 5.06
C SER A 90 -0.22 -36.26 4.62
N GLN A 91 0.62 -37.08 3.97
CA GLN A 91 1.89 -36.67 3.37
C GLN A 91 2.95 -36.12 4.35
N ARG A 92 2.78 -36.27 5.67
CA ARG A 92 3.75 -35.85 6.69
C ARG A 92 3.61 -36.64 7.98
N GLU A 93 4.59 -36.46 8.88
CA GLU A 93 4.54 -37.04 10.23
C GLU A 93 3.43 -36.39 11.09
N GLN A 94 2.83 -37.19 11.96
CA GLN A 94 1.75 -36.78 12.90
C GLN A 94 2.30 -36.01 14.11
N TYR A 95 3.61 -35.99 14.33
CA TYR A 95 4.25 -35.39 15.51
C TYR A 95 5.10 -34.19 15.12
N VAL A 96 5.11 -33.18 15.98
CA VAL A 96 5.99 -32.01 15.93
C VAL A 96 6.74 -31.83 17.24
N GLU A 97 7.87 -31.10 17.21
CA GLU A 97 8.69 -30.84 18.40
C GLU A 97 8.21 -29.58 19.12
N ILE A 98 8.36 -29.54 20.44
CA ILE A 98 8.16 -28.34 21.26
C ILE A 98 9.50 -27.63 21.43
N LYS A 99 9.55 -26.33 21.02
CA LYS A 99 10.75 -25.47 21.11
C LYS A 99 10.46 -24.18 21.86
N THR A 100 11.49 -23.44 22.16
CA THR A 100 11.35 -22.07 22.69
C THR A 100 11.48 -21.05 21.56
N HIS A 101 10.68 -19.98 21.62
CA HIS A 101 10.82 -18.85 20.72
C HIS A 101 10.34 -17.54 21.38
N PRO A 102 11.09 -16.40 21.25
CA PRO A 102 10.75 -15.14 21.91
C PRO A 102 9.50 -14.44 21.35
N SER A 103 9.01 -14.84 20.17
CA SER A 103 7.78 -14.28 19.58
C SER A 103 6.51 -14.68 20.32
N VAL A 104 6.56 -15.68 21.19
CA VAL A 104 5.39 -16.16 21.95
C VAL A 104 5.01 -15.12 23.01
N LYS A 105 3.72 -14.79 23.07
CA LYS A 105 3.14 -13.97 24.14
C LYS A 105 2.55 -14.87 25.21
N SER A 106 3.24 -15.02 26.34
CA SER A 106 2.87 -15.92 27.44
C SER A 106 1.48 -15.66 28.02
N GLU A 107 0.96 -14.45 27.88
CA GLU A 107 -0.35 -14.02 28.38
C GLU A 107 -1.50 -14.23 27.37
N PHE A 108 -1.18 -14.63 26.13
CA PHE A 108 -2.19 -14.84 25.10
C PHE A 108 -2.64 -16.31 25.03
N GLY A 109 -3.94 -16.55 25.18
CA GLY A 109 -4.51 -17.88 25.19
C GLY A 109 -3.88 -18.78 26.26
N SER A 110 -3.38 -19.94 25.87
CA SER A 110 -2.65 -20.85 26.77
C SER A 110 -1.20 -20.42 27.03
N GLY A 111 -0.66 -19.47 26.26
CA GLY A 111 0.79 -19.15 26.24
C GLY A 111 1.62 -20.12 25.40
N VAL A 112 0.97 -21.01 24.66
CA VAL A 112 1.59 -21.96 23.74
C VAL A 112 1.10 -21.67 22.34
N LEU A 113 2.03 -21.52 21.40
CA LEU A 113 1.74 -21.16 20.02
C LEU A 113 2.06 -22.33 19.08
N MET A 114 1.09 -22.75 18.27
CA MET A 114 1.37 -23.55 17.09
C MET A 114 1.87 -22.65 15.97
N VAL A 115 3.00 -22.96 15.37
CA VAL A 115 3.56 -22.24 14.23
C VAL A 115 3.30 -23.05 12.96
N CYS A 116 2.55 -22.48 12.03
CA CYS A 116 2.12 -23.13 10.81
C CYS A 116 2.91 -22.57 9.62
N SER A 117 3.19 -23.38 8.61
CA SER A 117 4.09 -23.03 7.49
C SER A 117 3.80 -21.68 6.86
N PHE A 118 2.52 -21.37 6.66
CA PHE A 118 2.05 -20.16 6.00
C PHE A 118 0.83 -19.57 6.74
N GLY A 119 0.89 -19.56 8.08
CA GLY A 119 -0.17 -19.04 8.93
C GLY A 119 -0.27 -17.52 8.88
N ASP A 120 0.86 -16.87 9.12
CA ASP A 120 1.06 -15.44 8.95
C ASP A 120 2.55 -15.14 8.65
N GLN A 121 2.91 -13.86 8.57
CA GLN A 121 4.30 -13.45 8.29
C GLN A 121 5.27 -13.82 9.42
N ASN A 122 4.82 -13.82 10.68
CA ASN A 122 5.65 -14.24 11.80
C ASN A 122 5.91 -15.74 11.74
N ASP A 123 4.89 -16.54 11.41
CA ASP A 123 5.03 -17.98 11.22
C ASP A 123 6.08 -18.29 10.12
N VAL A 124 6.04 -17.57 8.99
CA VAL A 124 7.03 -17.70 7.91
C VAL A 124 8.44 -17.36 8.39
N ALA A 125 8.59 -16.33 9.23
CA ALA A 125 9.89 -15.95 9.79
C ALA A 125 10.42 -17.05 10.72
N VAL A 126 9.60 -17.55 11.64
CA VAL A 126 9.96 -18.63 12.58
C VAL A 126 10.33 -19.92 11.82
N PHE A 127 9.58 -20.28 10.78
CA PHE A 127 9.94 -21.44 9.92
C PHE A 127 11.32 -21.30 9.30
N ARG A 128 11.67 -20.11 8.83
CA ARG A 128 12.99 -19.83 8.24
C ARG A 128 14.10 -19.87 9.29
N GLU A 129 13.89 -19.25 10.45
CA GLU A 129 14.87 -19.21 11.54
C GLU A 129 15.18 -20.60 12.08
N LEU A 130 14.16 -21.46 12.20
CA LEU A 130 14.31 -22.82 12.69
C LEU A 130 14.68 -23.84 11.60
N GLY A 131 14.79 -23.41 10.33
CA GLY A 131 15.13 -24.29 9.20
C GLY A 131 14.10 -25.38 8.93
N LEU A 132 12.81 -25.12 9.17
CA LEU A 132 11.74 -26.10 9.01
C LEU A 132 11.30 -26.22 7.54
N THR A 133 10.90 -27.42 7.14
CA THR A 133 10.30 -27.68 5.83
C THR A 133 8.85 -27.21 5.82
N PRO A 134 8.47 -26.28 4.93
CA PRO A 134 7.10 -25.77 4.89
C PRO A 134 6.14 -26.74 4.18
N PHE A 135 4.86 -26.69 4.60
CA PHE A 135 3.75 -27.46 4.03
C PHE A 135 2.63 -26.52 3.57
N GLN A 136 2.19 -26.65 2.34
CA GLN A 136 1.10 -25.82 1.80
C GLN A 136 -0.27 -26.40 2.17
N ALA A 137 -0.98 -25.75 3.10
CA ALA A 137 -2.31 -26.17 3.53
C ALA A 137 -3.45 -25.66 2.66
N ILE A 138 -3.28 -24.53 2.01
CA ILE A 138 -4.30 -23.83 1.24
C ILE A 138 -3.81 -23.66 -0.20
N ASN A 139 -4.65 -23.96 -1.20
CA ASN A 139 -4.35 -23.80 -2.61
C ASN A 139 -4.76 -22.41 -3.16
N LEU A 140 -4.56 -22.19 -4.47
CA LEU A 140 -4.86 -20.93 -5.13
C LEU A 140 -6.35 -20.56 -5.13
N GLU A 141 -7.23 -21.55 -5.06
CA GLU A 141 -8.68 -21.37 -5.01
C GLU A 141 -9.20 -21.09 -3.59
N GLY A 142 -8.30 -20.99 -2.59
CA GLY A 142 -8.68 -20.80 -1.18
C GLY A 142 -9.30 -22.04 -0.54
N CYS A 143 -8.97 -23.23 -1.07
CA CYS A 143 -9.41 -24.52 -0.56
C CYS A 143 -8.27 -25.27 0.12
N MET A 144 -8.61 -26.16 1.06
CA MET A 144 -7.63 -27.03 1.71
C MET A 144 -7.00 -28.00 0.72
N THR A 145 -5.69 -28.18 0.83
CA THR A 145 -4.93 -29.19 0.04
C THR A 145 -5.11 -30.60 0.60
N GLU A 146 -4.53 -31.60 -0.07
CA GLU A 146 -4.51 -33.01 0.37
C GLU A 146 -3.87 -33.18 1.77
N LEU A 147 -3.04 -32.24 2.20
CA LEU A 147 -2.45 -32.21 3.54
C LEU A 147 -3.50 -32.27 4.66
N ALA A 148 -4.67 -31.69 4.43
CA ALA A 148 -5.79 -31.67 5.37
C ALA A 148 -6.61 -32.97 5.41
N GLY A 149 -6.19 -34.02 4.68
CA GLY A 149 -6.84 -35.34 4.67
C GLY A 149 -8.31 -35.26 4.25
N GLN A 150 -9.23 -35.66 5.13
CA GLN A 150 -10.67 -35.70 4.83
C GLN A 150 -11.32 -34.34 4.56
N TRP A 151 -10.66 -33.23 4.88
CA TRP A 151 -11.12 -31.86 4.60
C TRP A 151 -10.51 -31.27 3.33
N SER A 152 -9.75 -32.07 2.56
CA SER A 152 -9.19 -31.66 1.27
C SER A 152 -10.30 -31.19 0.32
N GLY A 153 -10.04 -30.10 -0.41
CA GLY A 153 -10.96 -29.50 -1.36
C GLY A 153 -12.05 -28.61 -0.74
N LEU A 154 -12.21 -28.59 0.58
CA LEU A 154 -13.15 -27.66 1.22
C LEU A 154 -12.60 -26.23 1.23
N PRO A 155 -13.44 -25.22 0.98
CA PRO A 155 -13.08 -23.84 1.24
C PRO A 155 -12.64 -23.63 2.71
N VAL A 156 -11.64 -22.76 2.94
CA VAL A 156 -11.05 -22.52 4.27
C VAL A 156 -12.09 -22.30 5.37
N ILE A 157 -13.15 -21.51 5.08
CA ILE A 157 -14.19 -21.19 6.06
C ILE A 157 -15.01 -22.45 6.43
N ASP A 158 -15.32 -23.30 5.47
CA ASP A 158 -16.09 -24.52 5.69
C ASP A 158 -15.24 -25.60 6.36
N ALA A 159 -13.96 -25.73 5.96
CA ALA A 159 -13.01 -26.60 6.61
C ALA A 159 -12.84 -26.24 8.09
N ARG A 160 -12.71 -24.95 8.42
CA ARG A 160 -12.62 -24.47 9.81
C ARG A 160 -13.80 -24.91 10.65
N LYS A 161 -15.03 -24.79 10.14
CA LYS A 161 -16.25 -25.25 10.84
C LYS A 161 -16.23 -26.76 11.05
N ALA A 162 -15.99 -27.52 9.99
CA ALA A 162 -15.96 -28.98 10.03
C ALA A 162 -14.86 -29.52 10.96
N ILE A 163 -13.70 -28.85 11.02
CA ILE A 163 -12.62 -29.21 11.95
C ILE A 163 -13.01 -28.95 13.40
N ILE A 164 -13.64 -27.81 13.70
CA ILE A 164 -14.13 -27.53 15.08
C ILE A 164 -15.14 -28.61 15.52
N GLU A 165 -16.10 -28.96 14.65
CA GLU A 165 -17.09 -30.03 14.93
C GLU A 165 -16.41 -31.39 15.15
N HIS A 166 -15.36 -31.69 14.36
CA HIS A 166 -14.58 -32.92 14.55
C HIS A 166 -13.83 -32.95 15.89
N LEU A 167 -13.16 -31.84 16.24
CA LEU A 167 -12.45 -31.73 17.53
C LEU A 167 -13.41 -31.88 18.73
N GLU A 168 -14.61 -31.30 18.63
CA GLU A 168 -15.65 -31.43 19.65
C GLU A 168 -16.13 -32.87 19.75
N ALA A 169 -16.44 -33.52 18.63
CA ALA A 169 -16.91 -34.92 18.62
C ALA A 169 -15.89 -35.90 19.17
N ASN A 170 -14.58 -35.60 19.07
CA ASN A 170 -13.50 -36.46 19.61
C ASN A 170 -13.03 -36.05 21.02
N GLY A 171 -13.69 -35.08 21.68
CA GLY A 171 -13.31 -34.60 23.01
C GLY A 171 -11.99 -33.84 23.08
N GLN A 172 -11.48 -33.40 21.91
CA GLN A 172 -10.23 -32.65 21.78
C GLN A 172 -10.45 -31.13 21.87
N LEU A 173 -11.69 -30.66 21.87
CA LEU A 173 -12.06 -29.28 22.10
C LEU A 173 -12.19 -29.01 23.60
N ASP A 174 -11.43 -28.03 24.11
CA ASP A 174 -11.53 -27.60 25.51
C ASP A 174 -12.49 -26.41 25.66
N LYS A 175 -12.27 -25.33 24.86
CA LYS A 175 -13.05 -24.09 24.95
C LYS A 175 -13.17 -23.43 23.60
N ILE A 176 -14.26 -22.68 23.38
CA ILE A 176 -14.42 -21.71 22.29
C ILE A 176 -14.77 -20.35 22.88
N GLU A 177 -14.07 -19.32 22.45
CA GLU A 177 -14.32 -17.93 22.85
C GLU A 177 -14.51 -17.04 21.61
N GLU A 178 -15.60 -16.30 21.54
CA GLU A 178 -15.78 -15.28 20.51
C GLU A 178 -14.98 -14.04 20.88
N ARG A 179 -14.23 -13.51 19.90
CA ARG A 179 -13.45 -12.28 20.07
C ARG A 179 -13.42 -11.45 18.80
N GLU A 180 -13.16 -10.17 18.96
CA GLU A 180 -12.82 -9.29 17.85
C GLU A 180 -11.31 -9.35 17.61
N GLN A 181 -10.92 -9.51 16.35
CA GLN A 181 -9.53 -9.60 15.93
C GLN A 181 -9.32 -8.83 14.63
N GLU A 182 -8.16 -8.22 14.50
CA GLU A 182 -7.69 -7.65 13.24
C GLU A 182 -7.33 -8.77 12.26
N VAL A 183 -8.05 -8.83 11.15
CA VAL A 183 -7.82 -9.78 10.07
C VAL A 183 -7.22 -9.05 8.89
N PRO A 184 -6.08 -9.51 8.33
CA PRO A 184 -5.52 -8.93 7.12
C PRO A 184 -6.43 -9.22 5.94
N VAL A 185 -6.69 -8.18 5.14
CA VAL A 185 -7.56 -8.24 3.95
C VAL A 185 -6.93 -7.47 2.80
N SER A 186 -7.29 -7.84 1.57
CA SER A 186 -6.93 -7.05 0.40
C SER A 186 -7.59 -5.67 0.42
N GLU A 187 -6.87 -4.62 0.06
CA GLU A 187 -7.38 -3.24 0.04
C GLU A 187 -8.62 -3.11 -0.86
N ARG A 188 -8.63 -3.75 -2.01
CA ARG A 188 -9.71 -3.62 -3.01
C ARG A 188 -10.92 -4.48 -2.68
N GLY A 189 -10.72 -5.80 -2.58
CA GLY A 189 -11.81 -6.77 -2.39
C GLY A 189 -12.30 -6.86 -0.96
N LYS A 190 -11.50 -6.39 0.02
CA LYS A 190 -11.72 -6.61 1.46
C LYS A 190 -11.87 -8.10 1.83
N ASN A 191 -11.31 -8.97 0.97
CA ASN A 191 -11.26 -10.41 1.19
C ASN A 191 -10.13 -10.74 2.16
N PRO A 192 -10.28 -11.74 3.04
CA PRO A 192 -9.17 -12.28 3.80
C PRO A 192 -8.08 -12.77 2.86
N VAL A 193 -6.83 -12.47 3.19
CA VAL A 193 -5.68 -12.92 2.41
C VAL A 193 -5.05 -14.15 3.04
N GLU A 194 -4.44 -14.97 2.22
CA GLU A 194 -3.68 -16.16 2.60
C GLU A 194 -2.21 -16.00 2.21
N ILE A 195 -1.32 -16.77 2.82
CA ILE A 195 0.07 -16.86 2.39
C ILE A 195 0.26 -18.12 1.57
N ILE A 196 0.69 -17.97 0.32
CA ILE A 196 0.85 -19.07 -0.62
C ILE A 196 2.24 -19.03 -1.24
N LEU A 197 2.86 -20.19 -1.40
CA LEU A 197 4.15 -20.33 -2.07
C LEU A 197 3.96 -20.20 -3.58
N LEU A 198 4.47 -19.11 -4.15
CA LEU A 198 4.29 -18.77 -5.55
C LEU A 198 5.58 -18.27 -6.19
N LYS A 199 5.75 -18.61 -7.47
CA LYS A 199 6.82 -18.10 -8.32
C LYS A 199 6.37 -16.76 -8.91
N GLU A 200 6.96 -15.68 -8.42
CA GLU A 200 6.62 -14.30 -8.76
C GLU A 200 7.85 -13.48 -9.09
N TRP A 201 7.64 -12.33 -9.72
CA TRP A 201 8.67 -11.35 -9.98
C TRP A 201 8.77 -10.35 -8.83
N TYR A 202 10.00 -10.01 -8.45
CA TYR A 202 10.31 -9.12 -7.32
C TYR A 202 11.30 -8.04 -7.70
N VAL A 203 11.08 -6.83 -7.16
CA VAL A 203 12.15 -5.83 -7.03
C VAL A 203 12.83 -6.02 -5.68
N ARG A 204 14.13 -6.23 -5.69
CA ARG A 204 14.92 -6.27 -4.47
C ARG A 204 14.95 -4.88 -3.85
N GLN A 205 14.45 -4.76 -2.63
CA GLN A 205 14.36 -3.47 -1.93
C GLN A 205 14.95 -3.47 -0.53
N THR A 206 15.10 -4.62 0.12
CA THR A 206 15.56 -4.69 1.51
C THR A 206 16.99 -4.20 1.69
N HIS A 207 17.86 -4.41 0.71
CA HIS A 207 19.29 -4.06 0.76
C HIS A 207 19.58 -2.57 0.53
N ILE A 208 18.62 -1.78 0.02
CA ILE A 208 18.85 -0.37 -0.35
C ILE A 208 18.21 0.62 0.65
N GLN A 209 17.57 0.13 1.72
CA GLN A 209 16.83 0.97 2.65
C GLN A 209 17.69 2.06 3.30
N ASP A 210 18.90 1.73 3.74
CA ASP A 210 19.79 2.71 4.36
C ASP A 210 20.20 3.80 3.37
N ARG A 211 20.54 3.41 2.13
CA ARG A 211 20.86 4.38 1.07
C ARG A 211 19.66 5.28 0.72
N MET A 212 18.44 4.72 0.68
CA MET A 212 17.23 5.51 0.47
C MET A 212 17.00 6.53 1.59
N LYS A 213 17.25 6.15 2.85
CA LYS A 213 17.15 7.09 3.99
C LYS A 213 18.13 8.26 3.84
N GLU A 214 19.35 8.00 3.40
CA GLU A 214 20.33 9.08 3.10
C GLU A 214 19.81 10.03 2.01
N LEU A 215 19.28 9.48 0.90
CA LEU A 215 18.72 10.30 -0.18
C LEU A 215 17.48 11.10 0.25
N ILE A 216 16.68 10.59 1.17
CA ILE A 216 15.50 11.26 1.72
C ILE A 216 15.90 12.47 2.59
N GLU A 217 17.09 12.47 3.20
CA GLU A 217 17.61 13.65 3.93
C GLU A 217 17.77 14.89 3.03
N GLU A 218 17.98 14.69 1.72
CA GLU A 218 18.08 15.78 0.75
C GLU A 218 16.72 16.37 0.34
N ILE A 219 15.60 15.77 0.79
CA ILE A 219 14.23 16.15 0.41
C ILE A 219 13.60 17.00 1.52
N THR A 220 13.04 18.14 1.14
CA THR A 220 12.22 18.95 2.06
C THR A 220 10.77 18.47 2.06
N PHE A 221 10.25 18.07 3.24
CA PHE A 221 8.87 17.63 3.41
C PHE A 221 7.97 18.75 3.93
N HIS A 222 6.76 18.84 3.37
CA HIS A 222 5.72 19.78 3.77
C HIS A 222 4.44 19.01 4.19
N PRO A 223 4.05 19.08 5.48
CA PRO A 223 4.84 19.56 6.61
C PRO A 223 5.96 18.58 6.97
N VAL A 224 7.01 19.07 7.61
CA VAL A 224 8.20 18.28 7.98
C VAL A 224 7.84 17.02 8.77
N ARG A 225 6.83 17.10 9.67
CA ARG A 225 6.37 15.95 10.49
C ARG A 225 5.90 14.76 9.66
N ASN A 226 5.37 14.99 8.46
CA ASN A 226 4.81 13.92 7.62
C ASN A 226 5.88 13.06 6.93
N ARG A 227 7.16 13.47 6.99
CA ARG A 227 8.30 12.62 6.64
C ARG A 227 8.30 11.33 7.45
N GLN A 228 7.85 11.38 8.72
CA GLN A 228 7.86 10.22 9.60
C GLN A 228 7.00 9.07 9.06
N PHE A 229 5.90 9.35 8.37
CA PHE A 229 5.08 8.29 7.73
C PHE A 229 5.88 7.42 6.74
N LEU A 230 6.79 8.05 5.99
CA LEU A 230 7.66 7.33 5.06
C LEU A 230 8.73 6.53 5.79
N LEU A 231 9.37 7.12 6.79
CA LEU A 231 10.42 6.45 7.57
C LEU A 231 9.87 5.26 8.35
N ASP A 232 8.71 5.40 9.01
CA ASP A 232 8.03 4.31 9.72
C ASP A 232 7.68 3.16 8.76
N TRP A 233 7.26 3.47 7.54
CA TRP A 233 7.01 2.45 6.53
C TRP A 233 8.30 1.73 6.14
N MET A 234 9.37 2.46 5.88
CA MET A 234 10.66 1.89 5.47
C MET A 234 11.26 0.98 6.55
N ASP A 235 11.11 1.34 7.83
CA ASP A 235 11.59 0.53 8.96
C ASP A 235 10.85 -0.81 9.09
N ASN A 236 9.64 -0.89 8.57
CA ASN A 236 8.83 -2.12 8.59
C ASN A 236 9.02 -3.00 7.34
N ILE A 237 9.79 -2.57 6.33
CA ILE A 237 10.03 -3.36 5.12
C ILE A 237 11.02 -4.49 5.43
N SER A 238 10.53 -5.72 5.40
CA SER A 238 11.32 -6.93 5.63
C SER A 238 11.42 -7.87 4.43
N ILE A 239 10.64 -7.61 3.38
CA ILE A 239 10.57 -8.44 2.17
C ILE A 239 10.77 -7.60 0.90
N ASP A 240 11.16 -8.27 -0.19
CA ASP A 240 11.24 -7.65 -1.51
C ASP A 240 9.83 -7.40 -2.06
N TRP A 241 9.69 -6.39 -2.93
CA TRP A 241 8.42 -6.00 -3.52
C TRP A 241 7.99 -6.97 -4.61
N PRO A 242 6.88 -7.72 -4.46
CA PRO A 242 6.31 -8.55 -5.51
C PRO A 242 5.63 -7.67 -6.56
N ILE A 243 6.16 -7.68 -7.78
CA ILE A 243 5.72 -6.79 -8.87
C ILE A 243 4.85 -7.47 -9.92
N SER A 244 4.60 -8.76 -9.83
CA SER A 244 3.73 -9.49 -10.75
C SER A 244 2.32 -9.68 -10.19
N ARG A 245 1.33 -9.61 -11.10
CA ARG A 245 -0.10 -9.77 -10.78
C ARG A 245 -0.76 -10.68 -11.82
N ARG A 246 -1.68 -11.52 -11.39
CA ARG A 246 -2.52 -12.37 -12.24
C ARG A 246 -3.80 -11.63 -12.60
N ARG A 247 -3.70 -10.72 -13.58
CA ARG A 247 -4.81 -9.88 -14.06
C ARG A 247 -4.79 -9.81 -15.59
N TRP A 248 -5.94 -9.61 -16.20
CA TRP A 248 -6.08 -9.54 -17.65
C TRP A 248 -5.66 -8.19 -18.25
N TYR A 249 -5.73 -7.12 -17.46
CA TYR A 249 -5.47 -5.75 -17.92
C TYR A 249 -4.45 -5.10 -17.01
N HIS A 250 -3.32 -4.83 -17.53
CA HIS A 250 -2.27 -3.93 -17.08
C HIS A 250 -1.07 -4.00 -18.03
N THR A 251 0.04 -3.29 -17.69
CA THR A 251 1.30 -3.38 -18.43
C THR A 251 1.89 -4.77 -18.26
N GLU A 252 2.17 -5.43 -19.36
CA GLU A 252 2.71 -6.77 -19.41
C GLU A 252 4.17 -6.82 -18.96
N ILE A 253 4.57 -7.93 -18.36
CA ILE A 253 5.97 -8.22 -18.05
C ILE A 253 6.65 -8.71 -19.33
N PRO A 254 7.62 -7.97 -19.90
CA PRO A 254 8.13 -8.17 -21.25
C PRO A 254 9.14 -9.31 -21.31
N ILE A 255 8.72 -10.54 -21.02
CA ILE A 255 9.60 -11.71 -20.91
C ILE A 255 8.97 -12.94 -21.58
N TRP A 256 9.80 -13.73 -22.27
CA TRP A 256 9.49 -15.09 -22.73
C TRP A 256 10.45 -16.08 -22.08
N TYR A 257 10.03 -17.33 -22.03
CA TYR A 257 10.76 -18.45 -21.45
C TYR A 257 11.10 -19.46 -22.54
N SER A 258 12.29 -20.06 -22.49
CA SER A 258 12.64 -21.24 -23.28
C SER A 258 11.88 -22.48 -22.80
N ALA A 259 11.76 -23.48 -23.66
CA ALA A 259 11.08 -24.75 -23.33
C ALA A 259 11.69 -25.47 -22.11
N ASP A 260 12.98 -25.34 -21.90
CA ASP A 260 13.72 -25.92 -20.77
C ASP A 260 13.71 -25.07 -19.51
N GLU A 261 13.08 -23.90 -19.57
CA GLU A 261 13.04 -22.87 -18.50
C GLU A 261 14.43 -22.34 -18.03
N HIS A 262 15.54 -22.68 -18.71
CA HIS A 262 16.86 -22.19 -18.35
C HIS A 262 17.18 -20.80 -18.90
N HIS A 263 16.42 -20.34 -19.87
CA HIS A 263 16.63 -19.05 -20.51
C HIS A 263 15.38 -18.17 -20.45
N VAL A 264 15.62 -16.87 -20.38
CA VAL A 264 14.60 -15.83 -20.57
C VAL A 264 14.99 -14.96 -21.76
N ILE A 265 14.00 -14.56 -22.53
CA ILE A 265 14.18 -13.66 -23.68
C ILE A 265 13.60 -12.31 -23.32
N VAL A 266 14.39 -11.26 -23.53
CA VAL A 266 14.00 -9.88 -23.23
C VAL A 266 14.02 -9.04 -24.52
N PRO A 267 13.04 -8.16 -24.75
CA PRO A 267 12.99 -7.32 -25.94
C PRO A 267 14.06 -6.22 -25.90
N PRO A 268 14.32 -5.55 -27.01
CA PRO A 268 15.09 -4.32 -27.04
C PRO A 268 14.45 -3.25 -26.13
N SER A 269 15.31 -2.41 -25.54
CA SER A 269 14.85 -1.30 -24.69
C SER A 269 13.91 -0.35 -25.46
N GLY A 270 12.83 0.06 -24.81
CA GLY A 270 11.83 0.97 -25.42
C GLY A 270 10.81 0.29 -26.33
N THR A 271 10.84 -1.04 -26.45
CA THR A 271 9.86 -1.79 -27.24
C THR A 271 8.72 -2.27 -26.34
N TYR A 272 7.48 -1.87 -26.63
CA TYR A 272 6.28 -2.43 -26.01
C TYR A 272 5.93 -3.76 -26.65
N VAL A 273 5.66 -4.77 -25.84
CA VAL A 273 5.35 -6.13 -26.27
C VAL A 273 4.28 -6.77 -25.40
N GLN A 274 3.58 -7.76 -25.96
CA GLN A 274 2.59 -8.58 -25.25
C GLN A 274 3.01 -10.06 -25.33
N PRO A 275 3.90 -10.53 -24.44
CA PRO A 275 4.54 -11.84 -24.57
C PRO A 275 3.58 -13.03 -24.67
N TRP A 276 2.45 -12.93 -23.99
CA TRP A 276 1.43 -13.99 -23.98
C TRP A 276 0.75 -14.23 -25.34
N ARG A 277 0.92 -13.34 -26.33
CA ARG A 277 0.34 -13.50 -27.69
C ARG A 277 1.28 -13.15 -28.84
N GLU A 278 2.46 -12.64 -28.55
CA GLU A 278 3.43 -12.21 -29.55
C GLU A 278 4.75 -12.97 -29.41
N GLN A 279 5.46 -13.15 -30.50
CA GLN A 279 6.83 -13.67 -30.49
C GLN A 279 7.82 -12.55 -30.10
N PRO A 280 9.00 -12.90 -29.58
CA PRO A 280 10.04 -11.91 -29.32
C PRO A 280 10.37 -11.09 -30.57
N PRO A 281 10.40 -9.74 -30.50
CA PRO A 281 10.74 -8.90 -31.64
C PRO A 281 12.21 -9.04 -32.02
N ALA A 282 12.57 -8.60 -33.23
CA ALA A 282 13.94 -8.57 -33.70
C ALA A 282 14.84 -7.76 -32.77
N GLY A 283 16.04 -8.25 -32.53
CA GLY A 283 17.01 -7.66 -31.61
C GLY A 283 16.79 -8.06 -30.13
N SER A 284 15.87 -8.98 -29.84
CA SER A 284 15.72 -9.55 -28.51
C SER A 284 16.96 -10.30 -28.05
N ARG A 285 17.23 -10.26 -26.75
CA ARG A 285 18.42 -10.92 -26.15
C ARG A 285 17.99 -12.10 -25.29
N VAL A 286 18.77 -13.17 -25.38
CA VAL A 286 18.62 -14.37 -24.55
C VAL A 286 19.55 -14.27 -23.34
N LEU A 287 18.97 -14.44 -22.15
CA LEU A 287 19.70 -14.40 -20.88
C LEU A 287 19.54 -15.76 -20.20
N ASN A 288 20.63 -16.27 -19.63
CA ASN A 288 20.52 -17.40 -18.72
C ASN A 288 19.73 -16.97 -17.48
N ARG A 289 18.72 -17.75 -17.08
CA ARG A 289 17.78 -17.37 -16.02
C ARG A 289 18.45 -17.29 -14.64
N GLU A 290 19.38 -18.16 -14.37
CA GLU A 290 20.07 -18.31 -13.10
C GLU A 290 21.23 -17.33 -12.95
N SER A 291 22.17 -17.37 -13.90
CA SER A 291 23.36 -16.49 -13.89
C SER A 291 23.07 -15.07 -14.38
N ARG A 292 21.94 -14.84 -15.08
CA ARG A 292 21.54 -13.57 -15.71
C ARG A 292 22.49 -13.08 -16.80
N GLN A 293 23.43 -13.90 -17.20
CA GLN A 293 24.35 -13.58 -18.28
C GLN A 293 23.66 -13.57 -19.62
N ASP A 294 24.02 -12.62 -20.44
CA ASP A 294 23.59 -12.53 -21.83
C ASP A 294 24.33 -13.61 -22.64
N VAL A 295 23.61 -14.53 -23.23
CA VAL A 295 24.17 -15.69 -23.95
C VAL A 295 24.06 -15.56 -25.47
N GLY A 296 23.32 -14.58 -26.01
CA GLY A 296 23.23 -14.34 -27.44
C GLY A 296 21.99 -13.58 -27.88
N SER A 297 21.84 -13.42 -29.19
CA SER A 297 20.60 -12.90 -29.78
C SER A 297 19.53 -13.99 -29.86
N TYR A 298 18.26 -13.59 -29.84
CA TYR A 298 17.15 -14.53 -30.01
C TYR A 298 17.20 -15.20 -31.35
N GLU A 299 17.54 -14.45 -32.41
CA GLU A 299 17.60 -14.95 -33.79
C GLU A 299 18.66 -16.08 -33.97
N ASP A 300 19.80 -15.93 -33.29
CA ASP A 300 20.87 -16.93 -33.38
C ASP A 300 20.58 -18.21 -32.59
N MET A 301 19.68 -18.14 -31.62
CA MET A 301 19.41 -19.21 -30.65
C MET A 301 18.05 -19.87 -30.83
N ILE A 302 17.22 -19.43 -31.78
CA ILE A 302 15.81 -19.84 -31.94
C ILE A 302 15.63 -21.36 -31.96
N ASP A 303 16.48 -22.08 -32.69
CA ASP A 303 16.42 -23.54 -32.82
C ASP A 303 16.77 -24.27 -31.52
N SER A 304 17.58 -23.66 -30.66
CA SER A 304 18.04 -24.24 -29.38
C SER A 304 17.11 -23.97 -28.20
N LEU A 305 16.25 -22.96 -28.31
CA LEU A 305 15.36 -22.55 -27.22
C LEU A 305 14.08 -23.41 -27.13
N GLY A 306 13.78 -24.17 -28.20
CA GLY A 306 12.55 -24.96 -28.32
C GLY A 306 11.29 -24.09 -28.43
N GLU A 307 10.16 -24.63 -28.04
CA GLU A 307 8.90 -23.87 -28.01
C GLU A 307 8.96 -22.84 -26.87
N ILE A 308 8.87 -21.56 -27.20
CA ILE A 308 8.90 -20.48 -26.24
C ILE A 308 7.49 -20.12 -25.75
N SER A 309 7.37 -19.78 -24.48
CA SER A 309 6.15 -19.28 -23.87
C SER A 309 6.33 -17.86 -23.34
N GLY A 310 5.35 -16.99 -23.56
CA GLY A 310 5.36 -15.64 -23.02
C GLY A 310 4.84 -15.58 -21.60
N GLU A 311 5.33 -14.62 -20.81
CA GLU A 311 4.79 -14.35 -19.47
C GLU A 311 3.34 -13.86 -19.59
N GLU A 312 2.46 -14.46 -18.79
CA GLU A 312 1.03 -14.12 -18.77
C GLU A 312 0.68 -13.12 -17.67
N LYS A 313 1.57 -12.98 -16.67
CA LYS A 313 1.38 -12.02 -15.58
C LYS A 313 1.65 -10.60 -16.06
N VAL A 314 1.01 -9.65 -15.40
CA VAL A 314 1.17 -8.22 -15.64
C VAL A 314 1.88 -7.57 -14.45
N PHE A 315 2.38 -6.35 -14.63
CA PHE A 315 2.95 -5.60 -13.52
C PHE A 315 1.90 -5.15 -12.50
N ASP A 316 2.34 -4.98 -11.27
CA ASP A 316 1.67 -4.18 -10.26
C ASP A 316 1.43 -2.75 -10.77
N THR A 317 0.25 -2.19 -10.52
CA THR A 317 -0.12 -0.82 -10.88
C THR A 317 0.91 0.21 -10.39
N TRP A 318 1.49 -0.02 -9.21
CA TRP A 318 2.50 0.87 -8.65
C TRP A 318 3.83 0.79 -9.39
N MET A 319 4.08 -0.27 -10.15
CA MET A 319 5.24 -0.38 -11.02
C MET A 319 5.20 0.67 -12.14
N ASP A 320 4.03 0.95 -12.70
CA ASP A 320 3.88 2.00 -13.72
C ASP A 320 3.85 3.39 -13.12
N SER A 321 2.98 3.62 -12.12
CA SER A 321 2.79 4.94 -11.53
C SER A 321 4.04 5.48 -10.83
N SER A 322 4.91 4.60 -10.33
CA SER A 322 6.21 4.99 -9.75
C SER A 322 7.24 5.49 -10.76
N ASN A 323 6.95 5.43 -12.07
CA ASN A 323 7.78 6.03 -13.13
C ASN A 323 7.39 7.49 -13.43
N SER A 324 6.33 8.01 -12.83
CA SER A 324 5.75 9.31 -13.23
C SER A 324 6.74 10.47 -13.18
N ASN A 325 7.62 10.55 -12.19
CA ASN A 325 8.64 11.60 -12.12
C ASN A 325 9.70 11.47 -13.23
N LEU A 326 10.10 10.25 -13.57
CA LEU A 326 11.05 9.98 -14.64
C LEU A 326 10.44 10.30 -16.00
N PHE A 327 9.17 9.92 -16.21
CA PHE A 327 8.45 10.18 -17.45
C PHE A 327 8.27 11.68 -17.71
N VAL A 328 7.75 12.43 -16.73
CA VAL A 328 7.53 13.88 -16.92
C VAL A 328 8.83 14.69 -17.03
N SER A 329 9.92 14.18 -16.46
CA SER A 329 11.25 14.79 -16.61
C SER A 329 11.92 14.48 -17.95
N GLY A 330 11.37 13.56 -18.76
CA GLY A 330 11.97 13.19 -20.06
C GLY A 330 13.10 12.16 -19.96
N TYR A 331 13.15 11.34 -18.89
CA TYR A 331 14.14 10.29 -18.73
C TYR A 331 14.23 9.38 -19.97
N LEU A 332 15.42 9.13 -20.46
CA LEU A 332 15.77 8.38 -21.69
C LEU A 332 15.36 9.05 -23.01
N ASN A 333 14.25 9.78 -23.09
CA ASN A 333 13.72 10.32 -24.34
C ASN A 333 14.17 11.75 -24.62
N HIS A 334 14.39 12.55 -23.56
CA HIS A 334 14.74 13.99 -23.66
C HIS A 334 15.84 14.32 -22.64
N PRO A 335 17.11 13.92 -22.90
CA PRO A 335 18.20 14.08 -21.93
C PRO A 335 18.41 15.54 -21.47
N GLU A 336 18.26 16.49 -22.38
CA GLU A 336 18.42 17.93 -22.10
C GLU A 336 17.31 18.50 -21.21
N VAL A 337 16.10 17.92 -21.25
CA VAL A 337 15.00 18.25 -20.34
C VAL A 337 15.24 17.59 -19.00
N PHE A 338 15.64 16.31 -19.01
CA PHE A 338 15.90 15.53 -17.82
C PHE A 338 16.98 16.18 -16.93
N GLU A 339 18.09 16.60 -17.51
CA GLU A 339 19.19 17.25 -16.79
C GLU A 339 18.73 18.52 -16.03
N LYS A 340 17.75 19.25 -16.59
CA LYS A 340 17.22 20.49 -15.99
C LYS A 340 16.07 20.27 -15.01
N SER A 341 15.32 19.19 -15.16
CA SER A 341 14.05 18.98 -14.43
C SER A 341 14.10 17.88 -13.38
N PHE A 342 15.21 17.12 -13.30
CA PHE A 342 15.38 16.08 -12.30
C PHE A 342 16.54 16.42 -11.32
N PRO A 343 16.36 16.27 -9.97
CA PRO A 343 15.13 15.86 -9.27
C PRO A 343 13.96 16.81 -9.48
N THR A 344 12.75 16.25 -9.57
CA THR A 344 11.53 17.05 -9.79
C THR A 344 11.32 18.03 -8.63
N ALA A 345 10.95 19.28 -8.93
CA ALA A 345 10.88 20.33 -7.92
C ALA A 345 9.89 20.02 -6.79
N LEU A 346 8.68 19.56 -7.11
CA LEU A 346 7.64 19.32 -6.11
C LEU A 346 6.84 18.05 -6.42
N ARG A 347 6.59 17.24 -5.37
CA ARG A 347 5.69 16.09 -5.38
C ARG A 347 4.51 16.33 -4.44
N PRO A 348 3.35 16.86 -4.92
CA PRO A 348 2.13 16.91 -4.13
C PRO A 348 1.43 15.54 -4.16
N GLN A 349 0.97 15.06 -2.99
CA GLN A 349 0.22 13.83 -2.86
C GLN A 349 -0.55 13.75 -1.54
N GLY A 350 -1.49 12.83 -1.45
CA GLY A 350 -2.19 12.49 -0.21
C GLY A 350 -1.37 11.54 0.69
N LYS A 351 -1.67 11.55 1.97
CA LYS A 351 -1.00 10.69 2.97
C LYS A 351 -1.26 9.19 2.76
N GLU A 352 -2.38 8.83 2.15
CA GLU A 352 -2.78 7.43 1.92
C GLU A 352 -1.89 6.70 0.91
N ILE A 353 -1.16 7.42 0.07
CA ILE A 353 -0.28 6.84 -0.95
C ILE A 353 1.22 7.01 -0.66
N VAL A 354 1.58 7.33 0.59
CA VAL A 354 3.00 7.44 1.01
C VAL A 354 3.71 6.09 0.90
N ARG A 355 3.05 5.00 1.34
CA ARG A 355 3.60 3.64 1.31
C ARG A 355 3.72 3.04 -0.09
N THR A 356 2.97 3.57 -1.04
CA THR A 356 2.88 3.09 -2.42
C THR A 356 3.55 4.08 -3.37
N TRP A 357 2.83 5.09 -3.86
CA TRP A 357 3.32 5.98 -4.91
C TRP A 357 4.61 6.73 -4.54
N LEU A 358 4.69 7.31 -3.32
CA LEU A 358 5.91 8.02 -2.91
C LEU A 358 7.08 7.06 -2.75
N TYR A 359 6.88 6.03 -1.93
CA TYR A 359 7.94 5.06 -1.62
C TYR A 359 8.50 4.39 -2.88
N TYR A 360 7.65 3.84 -3.74
CA TYR A 360 8.12 3.16 -4.96
C TYR A 360 8.74 4.10 -5.99
N THR A 361 8.31 5.37 -6.03
CA THR A 361 8.97 6.38 -6.88
C THR A 361 10.39 6.68 -6.38
N LEU A 362 10.57 6.84 -5.06
CA LEU A 362 11.89 7.05 -4.46
C LEU A 362 12.78 5.81 -4.61
N LEU A 363 12.23 4.61 -4.41
CA LEU A 363 12.94 3.34 -4.64
C LEU A 363 13.48 3.26 -6.08
N LYS A 364 12.67 3.59 -7.08
CA LYS A 364 13.13 3.58 -8.47
C LYS A 364 14.17 4.65 -8.76
N SER A 365 14.00 5.86 -8.21
CA SER A 365 14.99 6.93 -8.35
C SER A 365 16.33 6.52 -7.74
N ALA A 366 16.32 5.89 -6.58
CA ALA A 366 17.52 5.36 -5.93
C ALA A 366 18.18 4.23 -6.74
N LEU A 367 17.38 3.22 -7.17
CA LEU A 367 17.88 2.06 -7.90
C LEU A 367 18.43 2.38 -9.29
N LEU A 368 17.84 3.36 -9.99
CA LEU A 368 18.20 3.70 -11.37
C LEU A 368 19.24 4.81 -11.47
N LEU A 369 19.23 5.75 -10.52
CA LEU A 369 19.96 7.02 -10.65
C LEU A 369 20.83 7.33 -9.43
N ASP A 370 20.63 6.65 -8.31
CA ASP A 370 21.24 6.96 -7.01
C ASP A 370 21.06 8.44 -6.61
N LYS A 371 19.83 8.95 -6.81
CA LYS A 371 19.46 10.35 -6.54
C LYS A 371 18.11 10.43 -5.84
N PRO A 372 17.85 11.51 -5.06
CA PRO A 372 16.50 11.80 -4.57
C PRO A 372 15.58 12.06 -5.76
N GLY A 373 14.35 11.54 -5.71
CA GLY A 373 13.39 11.71 -6.80
C GLY A 373 12.80 13.12 -6.89
N PHE A 374 12.87 13.89 -5.79
CA PHE A 374 12.21 15.19 -5.61
C PHE A 374 13.08 16.12 -4.78
N GLN A 375 12.90 17.45 -4.97
CA GLN A 375 13.43 18.48 -4.08
C GLN A 375 12.49 18.71 -2.90
N HIS A 376 11.18 18.77 -3.16
CA HIS A 376 10.14 18.95 -2.16
C HIS A 376 9.06 17.87 -2.30
N VAL A 377 8.54 17.40 -1.16
CA VAL A 377 7.38 16.51 -1.08
C VAL A 377 6.32 17.16 -0.22
N TRP A 378 5.12 17.33 -0.79
CA TRP A 378 3.95 17.87 -0.12
C TRP A 378 2.97 16.73 0.17
N ILE A 379 2.77 16.41 1.45
CA ILE A 379 1.86 15.34 1.87
C ILE A 379 0.60 15.98 2.45
N ASP A 380 -0.48 15.95 1.70
CA ASP A 380 -1.78 16.51 2.08
C ASP A 380 -2.59 15.53 2.93
N GLY A 381 -3.53 16.07 3.71
CA GLY A 381 -4.50 15.29 4.47
C GLY A 381 -5.66 14.77 3.61
N LEU A 382 -6.58 14.06 4.25
CA LEU A 382 -7.78 13.52 3.61
C LEU A 382 -8.96 14.49 3.73
N GLY A 383 -9.74 14.58 2.65
CA GLY A 383 -11.06 15.18 2.70
C GLY A 383 -12.03 14.30 3.50
N MET A 384 -12.57 14.85 4.57
CA MET A 384 -13.51 14.18 5.46
C MET A 384 -14.94 14.70 5.21
N ASP A 385 -15.93 13.90 5.53
CA ASP A 385 -17.32 14.36 5.53
C ASP A 385 -17.57 15.40 6.65
N PRO A 386 -18.74 16.07 6.68
CA PRO A 386 -19.03 17.08 7.70
C PRO A 386 -18.97 16.59 9.16
N TRP A 387 -18.90 15.29 9.37
CA TRP A 387 -18.77 14.67 10.71
C TRP A 387 -17.38 14.14 11.00
N GLY A 388 -16.40 14.43 10.14
CA GLY A 388 -15.00 14.01 10.33
C GLY A 388 -14.71 12.55 9.98
N ARG A 389 -15.55 11.89 9.16
CA ARG A 389 -15.31 10.53 8.69
C ARG A 389 -14.69 10.54 7.28
N LYS A 390 -13.77 9.63 7.02
CA LYS A 390 -13.21 9.44 5.67
C LYS A 390 -14.34 9.22 4.66
N MET A 391 -14.35 9.99 3.59
CA MET A 391 -15.31 9.83 2.51
C MET A 391 -15.01 8.58 1.68
N SER A 392 -16.04 7.79 1.40
CA SER A 392 -15.95 6.64 0.51
C SER A 392 -17.24 6.38 -0.24
N LYS A 393 -17.15 5.77 -1.42
CA LYS A 393 -18.33 5.36 -2.21
C LYS A 393 -19.18 4.33 -1.44
N SER A 394 -18.54 3.40 -0.73
CA SER A 394 -19.22 2.36 0.04
C SER A 394 -20.03 2.91 1.23
N LEU A 395 -19.56 3.99 1.86
CA LEU A 395 -20.27 4.65 2.93
C LEU A 395 -21.39 5.59 2.43
N GLY A 396 -21.35 6.00 1.15
CA GLY A 396 -22.30 6.95 0.59
C GLY A 396 -22.26 8.34 1.25
N ASN A 397 -21.08 8.72 1.78
CA ASN A 397 -20.85 9.99 2.46
C ASN A 397 -19.95 10.94 1.64
N GLY A 398 -19.67 10.60 0.39
CA GLY A 398 -18.87 11.43 -0.51
C GLY A 398 -19.63 12.66 -1.00
N ILE A 399 -18.90 13.75 -1.17
CA ILE A 399 -19.36 14.99 -1.81
C ILE A 399 -18.61 15.10 -3.12
N ASP A 400 -19.36 15.09 -4.22
CA ASP A 400 -18.79 15.13 -5.55
C ASP A 400 -18.27 16.55 -5.87
N ALA A 401 -17.00 16.63 -6.26
CA ALA A 401 -16.32 17.90 -6.53
C ALA A 401 -16.94 18.65 -7.73
N ASP A 402 -17.33 17.94 -8.79
CA ASP A 402 -17.90 18.57 -9.97
C ASP A 402 -19.23 19.25 -9.64
N SER A 403 -20.06 18.60 -8.83
CA SER A 403 -21.32 19.18 -8.37
C SER A 403 -21.13 20.41 -7.48
N VAL A 404 -20.04 20.45 -6.69
CA VAL A 404 -19.66 21.64 -5.90
C VAL A 404 -19.20 22.78 -6.83
N LEU A 405 -18.37 22.50 -7.82
CA LEU A 405 -17.87 23.48 -8.79
C LEU A 405 -19.00 24.06 -9.65
N GLU A 406 -19.99 23.25 -10.02
CA GLU A 406 -21.14 23.70 -10.82
C GLU A 406 -22.19 24.47 -9.98
N CYS A 407 -22.14 24.39 -8.66
CA CYS A 407 -23.04 25.11 -7.77
C CYS A 407 -22.85 26.63 -7.91
N GLY A 408 -23.93 27.35 -8.21
CA GLY A 408 -23.91 28.78 -8.46
C GLY A 408 -23.74 29.17 -9.92
N ALA A 409 -23.23 28.32 -10.79
CA ALA A 409 -23.12 28.55 -12.21
C ALA A 409 -24.51 28.57 -12.86
N GLY A 410 -24.88 29.72 -13.48
CA GLY A 410 -26.21 29.88 -14.08
C GLY A 410 -27.40 29.79 -13.09
N GLY A 411 -27.15 30.05 -11.79
CA GLY A 411 -28.17 29.99 -10.74
C GLY A 411 -28.50 28.56 -10.25
N ARG A 412 -27.68 27.59 -10.53
CA ARG A 412 -27.89 26.20 -10.08
C ARG A 412 -27.67 26.07 -8.58
N THR A 413 -28.60 25.40 -7.90
CA THR A 413 -28.51 25.00 -6.50
C THR A 413 -27.84 23.63 -6.41
N GLY A 414 -26.75 23.53 -5.67
CA GLY A 414 -26.15 22.25 -5.29
C GLY A 414 -26.96 21.57 -4.19
N SER A 415 -27.13 20.26 -4.27
CA SER A 415 -27.83 19.46 -3.27
C SER A 415 -27.17 18.10 -3.16
N TRP A 416 -26.61 17.79 -1.98
CA TRP A 416 -25.85 16.57 -1.71
C TRP A 416 -26.52 15.76 -0.63
N LYS A 417 -26.97 14.53 -0.98
CA LYS A 417 -27.45 13.56 0.00
C LYS A 417 -26.25 12.81 0.60
N VAL A 418 -25.88 13.17 1.81
CA VAL A 418 -24.72 12.61 2.51
C VAL A 418 -25.21 11.71 3.65
N LYS A 419 -24.76 10.45 3.66
CA LYS A 419 -25.11 9.50 4.71
C LYS A 419 -24.33 9.82 5.99
N GLY A 420 -24.99 10.51 6.95
CA GLY A 420 -24.45 10.81 8.27
C GLY A 420 -24.38 9.58 9.19
N PRO A 421 -23.85 9.76 10.41
CA PRO A 421 -23.77 8.68 11.41
C PRO A 421 -25.12 8.10 11.79
N GLU A 422 -26.13 8.95 11.97
CA GLU A 422 -27.47 8.56 12.42
C GLU A 422 -28.49 8.55 11.28
N LYS A 423 -28.42 9.52 10.37
CA LYS A 423 -29.37 9.71 9.28
C LYS A 423 -28.72 10.30 8.04
N THR A 424 -29.37 10.13 6.90
CA THR A 424 -28.97 10.85 5.68
C THR A 424 -29.39 12.32 5.79
N VAL A 425 -28.44 13.22 5.54
CA VAL A 425 -28.63 14.67 5.55
C VAL A 425 -28.57 15.18 4.11
N ASN A 426 -29.37 16.19 3.80
CA ASN A 426 -29.33 16.88 2.52
C ASN A 426 -28.67 18.26 2.71
N LEU A 427 -27.41 18.37 2.30
CA LEU A 427 -26.67 19.63 2.30
C LEU A 427 -27.04 20.44 1.06
N LYS A 428 -27.13 21.78 1.19
CA LYS A 428 -27.52 22.67 0.09
C LYS A 428 -26.64 23.91 0.07
N ALA A 429 -26.19 24.29 -1.11
CA ALA A 429 -25.52 25.56 -1.36
C ALA A 429 -25.97 26.13 -2.70
N ASN A 430 -25.85 27.44 -2.88
CA ASN A 430 -26.36 28.12 -4.07
C ASN A 430 -25.32 28.94 -4.82
N LYS A 431 -24.16 29.21 -4.21
CA LYS A 431 -23.22 30.24 -4.68
C LYS A 431 -21.75 29.86 -4.55
N ILE A 432 -21.41 28.58 -4.35
CA ILE A 432 -20.01 28.21 -4.15
C ILE A 432 -19.16 28.53 -5.39
N GLY A 433 -19.39 27.82 -6.47
CA GLY A 433 -18.59 27.95 -7.69
C GLY A 433 -17.11 27.56 -7.47
N SER A 434 -16.34 27.59 -8.56
CA SER A 434 -14.93 27.20 -8.55
C SER A 434 -14.05 28.10 -7.66
N GLU A 435 -14.26 29.42 -7.72
CA GLU A 435 -13.41 30.36 -6.99
C GLU A 435 -13.61 30.28 -5.46
N CYS A 436 -14.85 30.13 -5.02
CA CYS A 436 -15.15 29.97 -3.60
C CYS A 436 -14.59 28.65 -3.05
N PHE A 437 -14.70 27.56 -3.82
CA PHE A 437 -14.13 26.26 -3.44
C PHE A 437 -12.60 26.28 -3.38
N ARG A 438 -11.95 26.91 -4.37
CA ARG A 438 -10.48 27.04 -4.40
C ARG A 438 -9.98 27.91 -3.24
N LEU A 439 -10.64 29.02 -2.95
CA LEU A 439 -10.30 29.87 -1.81
C LEU A 439 -10.45 29.13 -0.49
N TRP A 440 -11.56 28.41 -0.31
CA TRP A 440 -11.74 27.56 0.87
C TRP A 440 -10.61 26.53 1.02
N LYS A 441 -10.26 25.80 -0.06
CA LYS A 441 -9.18 24.80 -0.02
C LYS A 441 -7.85 25.41 0.41
N ALA A 442 -7.56 26.63 -0.06
CA ALA A 442 -6.33 27.34 0.32
C ALA A 442 -6.37 27.83 1.79
N CYS A 443 -7.52 28.31 2.26
CA CYS A 443 -7.65 28.94 3.59
C CYS A 443 -7.92 27.95 4.73
N ASP A 444 -8.64 26.85 4.51
CA ASP A 444 -9.06 25.93 5.58
C ASP A 444 -8.33 24.60 5.58
N ALA A 445 -7.83 24.14 4.42
CA ALA A 445 -7.17 22.86 4.33
C ALA A 445 -5.66 22.99 4.52
N GLN A 446 -5.25 23.06 5.77
CA GLN A 446 -3.83 23.10 6.12
C GLN A 446 -3.11 21.84 5.62
N VAL A 447 -1.94 22.03 5.01
CA VAL A 447 -1.13 20.92 4.48
C VAL A 447 -0.79 19.92 5.59
N GLY A 448 -1.09 18.66 5.32
CA GLY A 448 -0.79 17.56 6.24
C GLY A 448 -1.91 17.19 7.20
N ASP A 449 -2.90 18.05 7.38
CA ASP A 449 -4.04 17.80 8.25
C ASP A 449 -5.28 17.38 7.46
N ASP A 450 -6.10 16.52 8.06
CA ASP A 450 -7.40 16.17 7.49
C ASP A 450 -8.35 17.36 7.59
N PHE A 451 -9.14 17.59 6.55
CA PHE A 451 -10.04 18.73 6.47
C PHE A 451 -11.47 18.28 6.15
N GLN A 452 -12.45 18.96 6.73
CA GLN A 452 -13.85 18.66 6.51
C GLN A 452 -14.38 19.40 5.28
N ILE A 453 -15.19 18.70 4.48
CA ILE A 453 -15.87 19.28 3.32
C ILE A 453 -17.36 19.45 3.67
N ASN A 454 -17.77 20.70 3.87
CA ASN A 454 -19.17 21.07 4.09
C ASN A 454 -19.56 22.21 3.13
N PRO A 455 -20.31 21.94 2.07
CA PRO A 455 -20.68 22.96 1.08
C PRO A 455 -21.42 24.17 1.67
N GLU A 456 -22.24 23.98 2.69
CA GLU A 456 -22.97 25.09 3.32
C GLU A 456 -22.02 26.04 4.05
N GLU A 457 -21.05 25.52 4.77
CA GLU A 457 -20.05 26.33 5.48
C GLU A 457 -19.08 27.01 4.51
N ILE A 458 -18.70 26.34 3.43
CA ILE A 458 -17.85 26.91 2.37
C ILE A 458 -18.52 28.15 1.80
N GLU A 459 -19.81 28.06 1.45
CA GLU A 459 -20.58 29.20 0.94
C GLU A 459 -20.63 30.36 1.96
N GLN A 460 -20.96 30.05 3.21
CA GLN A 460 -21.12 31.06 4.27
C GLN A 460 -19.82 31.84 4.52
N ARG A 461 -18.69 31.15 4.52
CA ARG A 461 -17.40 31.77 4.85
C ARG A 461 -16.78 32.54 3.68
N TYR A 462 -16.77 31.97 2.51
CA TYR A 462 -15.92 32.44 1.42
C TYR A 462 -16.62 33.21 0.31
N PHE A 463 -17.92 32.99 0.09
CA PHE A 463 -18.65 33.75 -0.92
C PHE A 463 -18.68 35.26 -0.64
N GLY A 464 -18.84 35.65 0.64
CA GLY A 464 -18.80 37.06 1.06
C GLY A 464 -17.45 37.72 0.82
N VAL A 465 -16.35 37.01 1.05
CA VAL A 465 -14.97 37.50 0.81
C VAL A 465 -14.77 37.80 -0.67
N LEU A 466 -15.10 36.85 -1.54
CA LEU A 466 -15.01 37.01 -3.00
C LEU A 466 -15.90 38.13 -3.52
N THR A 467 -17.12 38.25 -3.00
CA THR A 467 -18.03 39.36 -3.36
C THR A 467 -17.43 40.70 -2.97
N LYS A 468 -16.82 40.80 -1.79
CA LYS A 468 -16.16 42.04 -1.35
C LYS A 468 -14.97 42.38 -2.25
N LEU A 469 -14.11 41.41 -2.55
CA LEU A 469 -12.98 41.59 -3.47
C LEU A 469 -13.44 42.04 -4.85
N PHE A 470 -14.47 41.41 -5.41
CA PHE A 470 -15.06 41.80 -6.68
C PHE A 470 -15.57 43.25 -6.68
N ASN A 471 -16.30 43.62 -5.62
CA ASN A 471 -16.85 44.98 -5.50
C ASN A 471 -15.75 46.05 -5.36
N VAL A 472 -14.69 45.78 -4.59
CA VAL A 472 -13.53 46.66 -4.46
C VAL A 472 -12.82 46.82 -5.80
N SER A 473 -12.56 45.71 -6.50
CA SER A 473 -11.93 45.73 -7.82
C SER A 473 -12.79 46.49 -8.86
N ARG A 474 -14.12 46.28 -8.82
CA ARG A 474 -15.06 47.01 -9.67
C ARG A 474 -15.09 48.51 -9.33
N PHE A 475 -15.00 48.89 -8.09
CA PHE A 475 -14.91 50.28 -7.65
C PHE A 475 -13.58 50.89 -8.15
N ALA A 476 -12.45 50.22 -7.91
CA ALA A 476 -11.14 50.68 -8.33
C ALA A 476 -11.05 50.86 -9.88
N SER A 477 -11.70 49.99 -10.67
CA SER A 477 -11.73 50.06 -12.11
C SER A 477 -12.47 51.28 -12.70
N GLN A 478 -13.13 52.09 -11.89
CA GLN A 478 -13.78 53.33 -12.31
C GLN A 478 -12.81 54.51 -12.37
N PHE A 479 -11.61 54.37 -11.86
CA PHE A 479 -10.56 55.38 -11.85
C PHE A 479 -9.57 55.12 -12.97
N ASP A 480 -8.99 56.20 -13.50
CA ASP A 480 -7.93 56.07 -14.49
C ASP A 480 -6.67 55.44 -13.89
N VAL A 481 -5.98 54.64 -14.68
CA VAL A 481 -4.70 54.07 -14.27
C VAL A 481 -3.68 55.20 -14.15
N PRO A 482 -2.96 55.34 -13.04
CA PRO A 482 -1.93 56.33 -12.87
C PRO A 482 -0.87 56.24 -14.00
N SER A 483 -0.42 57.38 -14.49
CA SER A 483 0.64 57.44 -15.52
C SER A 483 2.01 56.99 -15.01
N ASP A 484 2.22 57.04 -13.72
CA ASP A 484 3.41 56.57 -13.04
C ASP A 484 2.99 55.54 -11.96
N LEU A 485 3.37 54.29 -12.19
CA LEU A 485 3.11 53.17 -11.28
C LEU A 485 4.30 52.85 -10.39
N ASP A 486 5.48 53.41 -10.69
CA ASP A 486 6.73 53.10 -10.00
C ASP A 486 6.97 54.03 -8.79
N ASN A 487 6.32 55.18 -8.77
CA ASN A 487 6.50 56.16 -7.70
C ASN A 487 5.18 56.48 -6.99
N LEU A 488 5.25 56.50 -5.67
CA LEU A 488 4.12 56.94 -4.84
C LEU A 488 3.98 58.46 -4.91
N PRO A 489 2.75 59.03 -4.81
CA PRO A 489 2.55 60.46 -4.68
C PRO A 489 3.35 61.04 -3.52
N SER A 490 3.95 62.21 -3.71
CA SER A 490 4.77 62.89 -2.69
C SER A 490 3.98 63.56 -1.54
N ASN A 491 2.65 63.60 -1.65
CA ASN A 491 1.75 64.26 -0.71
C ASN A 491 0.81 63.30 -0.01
N LEU A 492 1.32 62.17 0.42
CA LEU A 492 0.58 61.19 1.24
C LEU A 492 0.21 61.82 2.57
N ASN A 493 -1.00 61.49 3.08
CA ASN A 493 -1.39 61.82 4.43
C ASN A 493 -1.02 60.63 5.37
N ILE A 494 -1.19 60.81 6.67
CA ILE A 494 -0.77 59.81 7.65
C ILE A 494 -1.56 58.51 7.51
N GLU A 495 -2.80 58.57 7.08
CA GLU A 495 -3.64 57.38 6.83
C GLU A 495 -3.16 56.60 5.61
N ASP A 496 -2.71 57.31 4.57
CA ASP A 496 -2.12 56.67 3.37
C ASP A 496 -0.78 56.01 3.71
N GLU A 497 0.08 56.69 4.47
CA GLU A 497 1.35 56.11 4.92
C GLU A 497 1.13 54.85 5.79
N TRP A 498 0.16 54.92 6.71
CA TRP A 498 -0.18 53.79 7.55
C TRP A 498 -0.68 52.58 6.76
N ILE A 499 -1.64 52.75 5.86
CA ILE A 499 -2.18 51.63 5.10
C ILE A 499 -1.12 51.00 4.16
N LEU A 500 -0.23 51.82 3.60
CA LEU A 500 0.88 51.35 2.80
C LEU A 500 1.89 50.55 3.64
N HIS A 501 2.15 50.95 4.86
CA HIS A 501 3.00 50.23 5.81
C HIS A 501 2.40 48.87 6.15
N GLU A 502 1.12 48.82 6.53
CA GLU A 502 0.40 47.57 6.81
C GLU A 502 0.38 46.64 5.57
N PHE A 503 0.08 47.19 4.41
CA PHE A 503 0.08 46.43 3.16
C PHE A 503 1.45 45.82 2.87
N ASN A 504 2.54 46.59 2.99
CA ASN A 504 3.88 46.07 2.78
C ASN A 504 4.26 44.98 3.79
N THR A 505 3.84 45.10 5.04
CA THR A 505 4.06 44.10 6.09
C THR A 505 3.36 42.79 5.70
N VAL A 506 2.08 42.84 5.37
CA VAL A 506 1.31 41.68 4.91
C VAL A 506 1.92 41.06 3.65
N MET A 507 2.33 41.89 2.67
CA MET A 507 2.96 41.39 1.45
C MET A 507 4.27 40.62 1.70
N GLN A 508 5.08 41.04 2.68
CA GLN A 508 6.29 40.32 3.08
C GLN A 508 5.96 38.98 3.77
N GLU A 509 4.94 38.97 4.62
CA GLU A 509 4.46 37.75 5.28
C GLU A 509 3.93 36.74 4.25
N VAL A 510 3.09 37.19 3.33
CA VAL A 510 2.55 36.38 2.23
C VAL A 510 3.68 35.84 1.34
N LYS A 511 4.65 36.68 0.96
CA LYS A 511 5.80 36.26 0.16
C LYS A 511 6.60 35.16 0.87
N THR A 512 6.93 35.37 2.15
CA THR A 512 7.66 34.39 2.95
C THR A 512 6.91 33.06 3.06
N ALA A 513 5.60 33.11 3.29
CA ALA A 513 4.76 31.92 3.34
C ALA A 513 4.74 31.16 2.00
N TRP A 514 4.59 31.87 0.88
CA TRP A 514 4.65 31.28 -0.47
C TRP A 514 6.01 30.63 -0.78
N GLU A 515 7.11 31.30 -0.42
CA GLU A 515 8.46 30.75 -0.62
C GLU A 515 8.69 29.47 0.19
N ASN A 516 8.01 29.34 1.33
CA ASN A 516 8.02 28.14 2.18
C ASN A 516 6.94 27.10 1.81
N LEU A 517 6.18 27.30 0.75
CA LEU A 517 5.03 26.48 0.34
C LEU A 517 3.93 26.37 1.44
N ASP A 518 3.85 27.36 2.33
CA ASP A 518 2.80 27.49 3.35
C ASP A 518 1.63 28.32 2.82
N ILE A 519 0.81 27.66 1.98
CA ILE A 519 -0.35 28.30 1.35
C ILE A 519 -1.39 28.72 2.37
N TYR A 520 -1.55 27.94 3.44
CA TYR A 520 -2.50 28.25 4.50
C TYR A 520 -2.19 29.60 5.14
N THR A 521 -0.97 29.81 5.63
CA THR A 521 -0.55 31.10 6.21
C THR A 521 -0.63 32.25 5.19
N ALA A 522 -0.28 32.00 3.93
CA ALA A 522 -0.33 33.02 2.88
C ALA A 522 -1.76 33.52 2.56
N THR A 523 -2.81 32.77 2.95
CA THR A 523 -4.21 33.06 2.63
C THR A 523 -5.03 33.53 3.84
N GLN A 524 -4.46 33.50 5.05
CA GLN A 524 -5.11 34.04 6.27
C GLN A 524 -5.00 35.56 6.33
#